data_c1701c04edf9df4b5fd134a56c346580
#
_entry.id   c1701c04edf9df4b5fd134a56c346580
#
_cell.length_a   1.000
_cell.length_b   1.000
_cell.length_c   1.000
_cell.angle_alpha   90.00
_cell.angle_beta   90.00
_cell.angle_gamma   90.00
#
_symmetry.space_group_name_H-M   'P 1'
#
loop_
_entity.id
_entity.type
_entity.pdbx_description
1 polymer ?
#
loop_
_entity_poly.entity_id
_entity_poly.type
_entity_poly.pdbx_seq_one_letter_code
_entity_poly.pdbx_strand_id
1 'polypeptide(L)'
;VAQTVSDSLYKRADRLIAMSEPLQKRLIARTGKPEKDVAVISQYCEDFYAVPCPDPDLQARFAGRFNLVFTGTMTPAQSLDMVLQAVLDARNAGAENLHLLLVGDGMSREALQALAEELHAGDAVTFYGSVPAEKVPSFTTLADALLISLSDSPDLGLTVPGKLASYMAAGKPVIASMNGAGYEAVKESGGGLASPACDQAALTQNLLALYRMPAADRAALGARSKAYYEAHYRRAELLRRL
;
A
#
# COMPACT_ATOMS: atom_id res chain seq x y z
N VAL A 1 14.63 -18.36 19.88
CA VAL A 1 15.21 -17.32 20.77
C VAL A 1 14.42 -16.00 20.63
N ALA A 2 14.31 -15.41 19.45
CA ALA A 2 13.61 -14.12 19.27
C ALA A 2 12.14 -14.16 19.73
N GLN A 3 11.41 -15.22 19.42
CA GLN A 3 10.00 -15.38 19.80
C GLN A 3 9.85 -15.48 21.33
N THR A 4 10.72 -16.24 22.01
CA THR A 4 10.68 -16.40 23.47
C THR A 4 10.96 -15.06 24.18
N VAL A 5 11.87 -14.26 23.65
CA VAL A 5 12.18 -12.91 24.18
C VAL A 5 10.96 -11.98 24.00
N SER A 6 10.35 -11.93 22.81
CA SER A 6 9.19 -11.09 22.58
C SER A 6 7.97 -11.51 23.43
N ASP A 7 7.76 -12.83 23.62
CA ASP A 7 6.68 -13.32 24.49
C ASP A 7 6.89 -12.91 25.95
N SER A 8 8.14 -12.95 26.43
CA SER A 8 8.47 -12.50 27.77
C SER A 8 8.21 -11.00 27.95
N LEU A 9 8.58 -10.17 26.96
CA LEU A 9 8.33 -8.72 26.98
C LEU A 9 6.83 -8.42 26.96
N TYR A 10 6.08 -9.05 26.06
CA TYR A 10 4.64 -8.83 25.95
C TYR A 10 3.88 -9.24 27.22
N LYS A 11 4.28 -10.33 27.89
CA LYS A 11 3.67 -10.74 29.16
C LYS A 11 3.91 -9.75 30.29
N ARG A 12 5.06 -9.07 30.29
CA ARG A 12 5.46 -8.09 31.33
C ARG A 12 4.88 -6.70 31.09
N ALA A 13 4.51 -6.35 29.87
CA ALA A 13 3.91 -5.05 29.57
C ALA A 13 2.55 -4.94 30.28
N ASP A 14 2.21 -3.80 30.83
CA ASP A 14 0.90 -3.56 31.46
C ASP A 14 -0.22 -3.58 30.40
N ARG A 15 0.01 -2.93 29.27
CA ARG A 15 -0.90 -2.89 28.13
C ARG A 15 -0.15 -3.14 26.82
N LEU A 16 -0.87 -3.65 25.82
CA LEU A 16 -0.38 -3.85 24.47
C LEU A 16 -1.26 -3.07 23.48
N ILE A 17 -0.65 -2.66 22.39
CA ILE A 17 -1.34 -2.09 21.23
C ILE A 17 -1.14 -3.03 20.06
N ALA A 18 -2.24 -3.44 19.43
CA ALA A 18 -2.26 -4.18 18.18
C ALA A 18 -2.70 -3.26 17.05
N MET A 19 -2.08 -3.37 15.88
CA MET A 19 -2.43 -2.54 14.72
C MET A 19 -3.68 -3.05 13.97
N SER A 20 -4.24 -4.20 14.38
CA SER A 20 -5.43 -4.80 13.80
C SER A 20 -6.08 -5.77 14.78
N GLU A 21 -7.36 -6.09 14.56
CA GLU A 21 -8.05 -7.11 15.36
C GLU A 21 -7.42 -8.53 15.22
N PRO A 22 -7.02 -9.01 14.02
CA PRO A 22 -6.31 -10.28 13.93
C PRO A 22 -5.02 -10.33 14.74
N LEU A 23 -4.25 -9.23 14.77
CA LEU A 23 -3.06 -9.14 15.60
C LEU A 23 -3.40 -9.10 17.10
N GLN A 24 -4.48 -8.40 17.51
CA GLN A 24 -4.97 -8.39 18.88
C GLN A 24 -5.28 -9.82 19.34
N LYS A 25 -6.08 -10.57 18.57
CA LYS A 25 -6.45 -11.96 18.89
C LYS A 25 -5.21 -12.84 19.04
N ARG A 26 -4.23 -12.69 18.16
CA ARG A 26 -2.95 -13.40 18.24
C ARG A 26 -2.15 -13.03 19.49
N LEU A 27 -2.10 -11.75 19.86
CA LEU A 27 -1.40 -11.30 21.05
C LEU A 27 -2.08 -11.81 22.33
N ILE A 28 -3.41 -11.78 22.41
CA ILE A 28 -4.18 -12.36 23.51
C ILE A 28 -3.88 -13.86 23.66
N ALA A 29 -3.94 -14.62 22.57
CA ALA A 29 -3.65 -16.05 22.56
C ALA A 29 -2.20 -16.37 23.01
N ARG A 30 -1.22 -15.55 22.63
CA ARG A 30 0.20 -15.74 22.99
C ARG A 30 0.53 -15.34 24.41
N THR A 31 -0.13 -14.30 24.92
CA THR A 31 0.24 -13.69 26.21
C THR A 31 -0.66 -14.12 27.37
N GLY A 32 -1.88 -14.54 27.08
CA GLY A 32 -2.92 -14.78 28.08
C GLY A 32 -3.50 -13.52 28.70
N LYS A 33 -3.18 -12.32 28.13
CA LYS A 33 -3.74 -11.06 28.63
C LYS A 33 -5.22 -10.95 28.35
N PRO A 34 -6.00 -10.31 29.22
CA PRO A 34 -7.38 -10.02 28.93
C PRO A 34 -7.50 -8.99 27.80
N GLU A 35 -8.59 -9.06 27.03
CA GLU A 35 -8.81 -8.20 25.85
C GLU A 35 -8.71 -6.69 26.18
N LYS A 36 -9.19 -6.28 27.35
CA LYS A 36 -9.10 -4.90 27.84
C LYS A 36 -7.67 -4.34 27.93
N ASP A 37 -6.66 -5.21 28.02
CA ASP A 37 -5.25 -4.84 28.13
C ASP A 37 -4.53 -4.91 26.78
N VAL A 38 -5.24 -5.23 25.69
CA VAL A 38 -4.72 -5.27 24.32
C VAL A 38 -5.59 -4.40 23.43
N ALA A 39 -5.28 -3.12 23.32
CA ALA A 39 -6.04 -2.18 22.50
C ALA A 39 -5.77 -2.37 21.01
N VAL A 40 -6.78 -2.12 20.15
CA VAL A 40 -6.60 -2.03 18.69
C VAL A 40 -6.48 -0.57 18.29
N ILE A 41 -5.28 -0.21 17.82
CA ILE A 41 -5.00 1.14 17.30
C ILE A 41 -4.24 0.96 15.99
N SER A 42 -4.90 1.24 14.88
CA SER A 42 -4.31 1.16 13.56
C SER A 42 -3.22 2.21 13.38
N GLN A 43 -2.34 1.98 12.43
CA GLN A 43 -1.32 2.95 12.07
C GLN A 43 -1.96 4.16 11.37
N TYR A 44 -1.61 5.36 11.82
CA TYR A 44 -1.98 6.62 11.16
C TYR A 44 -0.86 7.09 10.23
N CYS A 45 -1.13 8.10 9.42
CA CYS A 45 -0.11 8.81 8.67
C CYS A 45 -0.03 10.28 9.12
N GLU A 46 1.03 10.94 8.71
CA GLU A 46 1.21 12.39 8.94
C GLU A 46 0.18 13.19 8.15
N ASP A 47 -0.29 14.29 8.69
CA ASP A 47 -1.39 15.09 8.13
C ASP A 47 -1.08 15.64 6.72
N PHE A 48 0.20 15.85 6.39
CA PHE A 48 0.59 16.34 5.07
C PHE A 48 0.28 15.35 3.92
N TYR A 49 0.12 14.06 4.20
CA TYR A 49 -0.30 13.09 3.17
C TYR A 49 -1.73 13.31 2.68
N ALA A 50 -2.57 13.96 3.48
CA ALA A 50 -3.95 14.28 3.11
C ALA A 50 -4.07 15.57 2.26
N VAL A 51 -2.95 16.30 2.08
CA VAL A 51 -2.90 17.57 1.35
C VAL A 51 -2.33 17.32 -0.04
N PRO A 52 -3.08 17.59 -1.13
CA PRO A 52 -2.54 17.52 -2.48
C PRO A 52 -1.34 18.47 -2.65
N CYS A 53 -0.29 17.96 -3.27
CA CYS A 53 0.94 18.72 -3.54
C CYS A 53 1.30 18.59 -5.04
N PRO A 54 0.64 19.33 -5.94
CA PRO A 54 0.94 19.26 -7.37
C PRO A 54 2.36 19.78 -7.64
N ASP A 55 3.10 19.04 -8.46
CA ASP A 55 4.44 19.38 -8.93
C ASP A 55 4.41 19.45 -10.45
N PRO A 56 4.52 20.65 -11.06
CA PRO A 56 4.42 20.81 -12.51
C PRO A 56 5.48 20.05 -13.30
N ASP A 57 6.70 19.92 -12.75
CA ASP A 57 7.79 19.21 -13.43
C ASP A 57 7.52 17.69 -13.44
N LEU A 58 7.04 17.15 -12.34
CA LEU A 58 6.60 15.75 -12.28
C LEU A 58 5.41 15.50 -13.21
N GLN A 59 4.44 16.41 -13.23
CA GLN A 59 3.27 16.29 -14.12
C GLN A 59 3.68 16.31 -15.58
N ALA A 60 4.59 17.21 -15.98
CA ALA A 60 5.11 17.27 -17.35
C ALA A 60 5.91 16.01 -17.72
N ARG A 61 6.76 15.53 -16.81
CA ARG A 61 7.60 14.35 -17.03
C ARG A 61 6.80 13.07 -17.25
N PHE A 62 5.68 12.92 -16.56
CA PHE A 62 4.85 11.71 -16.60
C PHE A 62 3.50 11.92 -17.31
N ALA A 63 3.36 13.00 -18.07
CA ALA A 63 2.17 13.31 -18.84
C ALA A 63 1.84 12.22 -19.86
N GLY A 64 0.54 12.01 -20.11
CA GLY A 64 0.05 11.02 -21.07
C GLY A 64 0.15 9.57 -20.63
N ARG A 65 0.60 9.30 -19.40
CA ARG A 65 0.69 7.97 -18.80
C ARG A 65 -0.44 7.75 -17.80
N PHE A 66 -0.79 6.50 -17.60
CA PHE A 66 -1.57 6.08 -16.46
C PHE A 66 -0.58 5.68 -15.35
N ASN A 67 -0.39 6.56 -14.37
CA ASN A 67 0.64 6.43 -13.36
C ASN A 67 0.17 5.57 -12.18
N LEU A 68 0.62 4.32 -12.13
CA LEU A 68 0.54 3.46 -10.96
C LEU A 68 1.75 3.73 -10.08
N VAL A 69 1.54 4.33 -8.91
CA VAL A 69 2.63 4.79 -8.05
C VAL A 69 2.79 3.93 -6.81
N PHE A 70 3.99 3.44 -6.59
CA PHE A 70 4.44 2.84 -5.34
C PHE A 70 5.40 3.80 -4.64
N THR A 71 5.24 4.01 -3.34
CA THR A 71 6.18 4.78 -2.52
C THR A 71 6.67 3.96 -1.32
N GLY A 72 7.97 3.96 -1.06
CA GLY A 72 8.54 3.33 0.12
C GLY A 72 9.70 2.39 -0.15
N THR A 73 10.08 1.60 0.86
CA THR A 73 11.23 0.72 0.78
C THR A 73 10.93 -0.50 -0.10
N MET A 74 11.83 -0.81 -1.03
CA MET A 74 11.76 -1.97 -1.93
C MET A 74 12.45 -3.16 -1.26
N THR A 75 11.65 -4.09 -0.72
CA THR A 75 12.14 -5.32 -0.09
C THR A 75 11.40 -6.53 -0.66
N PRO A 76 11.90 -7.77 -0.47
CA PRO A 76 11.19 -8.96 -0.93
C PRO A 76 9.76 -9.07 -0.41
N ALA A 77 9.48 -8.47 0.76
CA ALA A 77 8.13 -8.47 1.34
C ALA A 77 7.07 -7.73 0.48
N GLN A 78 7.48 -6.90 -0.48
CA GLN A 78 6.56 -6.19 -1.37
C GLN A 78 6.27 -6.93 -2.68
N SER A 79 6.95 -8.03 -3.00
CA SER A 79 6.76 -8.82 -4.25
C SER A 79 6.63 -7.92 -5.50
N LEU A 80 7.52 -6.92 -5.63
CA LEU A 80 7.49 -5.96 -6.75
C LEU A 80 7.93 -6.57 -8.07
N ASP A 81 8.61 -7.70 -8.05
CA ASP A 81 8.92 -8.56 -9.19
C ASP A 81 7.65 -9.06 -9.88
N MET A 82 6.73 -9.62 -9.10
CA MET A 82 5.41 -10.03 -9.59
C MET A 82 4.58 -8.83 -10.08
N VAL A 83 4.65 -7.70 -9.39
CA VAL A 83 3.97 -6.46 -9.82
C VAL A 83 4.47 -5.99 -11.18
N LEU A 84 5.79 -6.01 -11.41
CA LEU A 84 6.38 -5.61 -12.70
C LEU A 84 5.85 -6.51 -13.84
N GLN A 85 5.79 -7.82 -13.61
CA GLN A 85 5.23 -8.76 -14.59
C GLN A 85 3.75 -8.49 -14.84
N ALA A 86 2.94 -8.27 -13.78
CA ALA A 86 1.52 -7.95 -13.93
C ALA A 86 1.26 -6.65 -14.71
N VAL A 87 2.13 -5.64 -14.55
CA VAL A 87 2.08 -4.39 -15.32
C VAL A 87 2.37 -4.65 -16.80
N LEU A 88 3.38 -5.47 -17.11
CA LEU A 88 3.70 -5.83 -18.50
C LEU A 88 2.58 -6.65 -19.14
N ASP A 89 2.00 -7.60 -18.42
CA ASP A 89 0.84 -8.37 -18.88
C ASP A 89 -0.37 -7.46 -19.17
N ALA A 90 -0.62 -6.47 -18.30
CA ALA A 90 -1.69 -5.52 -18.51
C ALA A 90 -1.44 -4.62 -19.74
N ARG A 91 -0.20 -4.19 -19.97
CA ARG A 91 0.19 -3.45 -21.18
C ARG A 91 -0.04 -4.28 -22.44
N ASN A 92 0.39 -5.52 -22.44
CA ASN A 92 0.19 -6.46 -23.55
C ASN A 92 -1.31 -6.75 -23.81
N ALA A 93 -2.15 -6.61 -22.79
CA ALA A 93 -3.60 -6.77 -22.88
C ALA A 93 -4.36 -5.45 -23.18
N GLY A 94 -3.64 -4.40 -23.62
CA GLY A 94 -4.20 -3.16 -24.13
C GLY A 94 -4.15 -1.97 -23.17
N ALA A 95 -3.45 -2.06 -22.02
CA ALA A 95 -3.18 -0.90 -21.16
C ALA A 95 -1.85 -0.24 -21.53
N GLU A 96 -1.69 0.17 -22.81
CA GLU A 96 -0.42 0.60 -23.39
C GLU A 96 0.29 1.71 -22.62
N ASN A 97 -0.47 2.67 -22.06
CA ASN A 97 0.06 3.80 -21.29
C ASN A 97 0.21 3.53 -19.79
N LEU A 98 -0.06 2.30 -19.32
CA LEU A 98 0.14 1.93 -17.93
C LEU A 98 1.63 2.03 -17.58
N HIS A 99 1.95 2.80 -16.55
CA HIS A 99 3.30 3.08 -16.12
C HIS A 99 3.46 2.86 -14.63
N LEU A 100 4.41 2.03 -14.24
CA LEU A 100 4.79 1.77 -12.85
C LEU A 100 5.87 2.76 -12.41
N LEU A 101 5.53 3.64 -11.48
CA LEU A 101 6.46 4.60 -10.89
C LEU A 101 6.85 4.14 -9.48
N LEU A 102 8.10 3.69 -9.34
CA LEU A 102 8.67 3.21 -8.09
C LEU A 102 9.47 4.32 -7.42
N VAL A 103 8.92 4.88 -6.33
CA VAL A 103 9.53 5.98 -5.56
C VAL A 103 10.03 5.42 -4.23
N GLY A 104 11.34 5.46 -4.04
CA GLY A 104 12.01 4.90 -2.88
C GLY A 104 13.27 4.14 -3.24
N ASP A 105 13.76 3.39 -2.28
CA ASP A 105 14.97 2.56 -2.41
C ASP A 105 14.83 1.30 -1.57
N GLY A 106 15.82 0.40 -1.63
CA GLY A 106 15.84 -0.79 -0.80
C GLY A 106 16.62 -1.93 -1.42
N MET A 107 16.78 -2.98 -0.65
CA MET A 107 17.62 -4.12 -1.01
C MET A 107 17.19 -4.87 -2.27
N SER A 108 15.94 -4.74 -2.70
CA SER A 108 15.43 -5.38 -3.92
C SER A 108 15.58 -4.51 -5.17
N ARG A 109 16.03 -3.25 -5.05
CA ARG A 109 16.06 -2.31 -6.19
C ARG A 109 16.91 -2.80 -7.34
N GLU A 110 18.15 -3.20 -7.09
CA GLU A 110 19.07 -3.67 -8.14
C GLU A 110 18.53 -4.90 -8.85
N ALA A 111 18.00 -5.87 -8.09
CA ALA A 111 17.39 -7.06 -8.66
C ALA A 111 16.14 -6.74 -9.49
N LEU A 112 15.33 -5.78 -9.08
CA LEU A 112 14.16 -5.31 -9.83
C LEU A 112 14.55 -4.57 -11.12
N GLN A 113 15.64 -3.80 -11.10
CA GLN A 113 16.16 -3.15 -12.29
C GLN A 113 16.68 -4.17 -13.30
N ALA A 114 17.45 -5.17 -12.84
CA ALA A 114 17.92 -6.26 -13.70
C ALA A 114 16.75 -7.06 -14.30
N LEU A 115 15.70 -7.35 -13.50
CA LEU A 115 14.49 -8.00 -14.01
C LEU A 115 13.76 -7.13 -15.04
N ALA A 116 13.68 -5.82 -14.83
CA ALA A 116 13.06 -4.90 -15.80
C ALA A 116 13.81 -4.87 -17.14
N GLU A 117 15.14 -4.97 -17.12
CA GLU A 117 15.98 -5.07 -18.32
C GLU A 117 15.76 -6.43 -19.03
N GLU A 118 15.76 -7.53 -18.26
CA GLU A 118 15.52 -8.90 -18.78
C GLU A 118 14.15 -9.01 -19.46
N LEU A 119 13.12 -8.43 -18.84
CA LEU A 119 11.75 -8.43 -19.35
C LEU A 119 11.51 -7.36 -20.44
N HIS A 120 12.52 -6.60 -20.82
CA HIS A 120 12.42 -5.49 -21.77
C HIS A 120 11.30 -4.49 -21.41
N ALA A 121 11.19 -4.18 -20.11
CA ALA A 121 10.10 -3.34 -19.58
C ALA A 121 10.12 -1.90 -20.17
N GLY A 122 11.28 -1.41 -20.62
CA GLY A 122 11.38 -0.12 -21.29
C GLY A 122 10.76 1.02 -20.51
N ASP A 123 9.80 1.71 -21.13
CA ASP A 123 9.11 2.85 -20.55
C ASP A 123 7.94 2.48 -19.62
N ALA A 124 7.68 1.17 -19.42
CA ALA A 124 6.64 0.69 -18.53
C ALA A 124 6.95 0.92 -17.05
N VAL A 125 8.23 1.10 -16.69
CA VAL A 125 8.66 1.30 -15.31
C VAL A 125 9.67 2.44 -15.17
N THR A 126 9.57 3.19 -14.08
CA THR A 126 10.58 4.16 -13.67
C THR A 126 10.97 3.94 -12.21
N PHE A 127 12.26 3.75 -11.98
CA PHE A 127 12.87 3.74 -10.65
C PHE A 127 13.31 5.16 -10.29
N TYR A 128 12.46 5.92 -9.60
CA TYR A 128 12.72 7.35 -9.33
C TYR A 128 13.83 7.56 -8.29
N GLY A 129 13.92 6.67 -7.30
CA GLY A 129 14.82 6.80 -6.16
C GLY A 129 14.14 7.35 -4.92
N SER A 130 14.92 7.49 -3.85
CA SER A 130 14.44 8.00 -2.56
C SER A 130 14.15 9.49 -2.61
N VAL A 131 13.09 9.89 -1.90
CA VAL A 131 12.72 11.30 -1.71
C VAL A 131 12.42 11.53 -0.23
N PRO A 132 12.56 12.78 0.28
CA PRO A 132 12.07 13.13 1.61
C PRO A 132 10.56 12.87 1.76
N ALA A 133 10.11 12.52 2.96
CA ALA A 133 8.72 12.17 3.23
C ALA A 133 7.74 13.29 2.79
N GLU A 134 8.13 14.54 2.97
CA GLU A 134 7.35 15.73 2.61
C GLU A 134 7.17 15.90 1.10
N LYS A 135 7.99 15.22 0.28
CA LYS A 135 7.87 15.21 -1.18
C LYS A 135 6.99 14.08 -1.70
N VAL A 136 6.71 13.06 -0.89
CA VAL A 136 5.85 11.94 -1.29
C VAL A 136 4.46 12.40 -1.76
N PRO A 137 3.80 13.41 -1.15
CA PRO A 137 2.52 13.93 -1.62
C PRO A 137 2.51 14.40 -3.08
N SER A 138 3.63 14.84 -3.64
CA SER A 138 3.68 15.22 -5.08
C SER A 138 3.50 13.99 -5.98
N PHE A 139 4.05 12.85 -5.58
CA PHE A 139 3.89 11.59 -6.31
C PHE A 139 2.51 10.97 -6.13
N THR A 140 1.96 11.03 -4.91
CA THR A 140 0.59 10.55 -4.69
C THR A 140 -0.44 11.43 -5.38
N THR A 141 -0.19 12.74 -5.49
CA THR A 141 -1.03 13.67 -6.26
C THR A 141 -1.00 13.37 -7.76
N LEU A 142 0.17 13.04 -8.31
CA LEU A 142 0.37 12.64 -9.71
C LEU A 142 -0.35 11.32 -10.04
N ALA A 143 -0.46 10.40 -9.08
CA ALA A 143 -0.92 9.05 -9.32
C ALA A 143 -2.37 8.99 -9.85
N ASP A 144 -2.61 8.10 -10.83
CA ASP A 144 -3.96 7.62 -11.19
C ASP A 144 -4.42 6.54 -10.21
N ALA A 145 -3.48 5.75 -9.69
CA ALA A 145 -3.69 4.78 -8.63
C ALA A 145 -2.43 4.60 -7.76
N LEU A 146 -2.63 4.20 -6.51
CA LEU A 146 -1.55 3.92 -5.56
C LEU A 146 -1.48 2.41 -5.29
N LEU A 147 -0.26 1.86 -5.38
CA LEU A 147 -0.03 0.42 -5.30
C LEU A 147 0.47 0.00 -3.92
N ILE A 148 -0.19 -0.98 -3.34
CA ILE A 148 0.33 -1.77 -2.21
C ILE A 148 0.44 -3.22 -2.63
N SER A 149 1.63 -3.79 -2.51
CA SER A 149 1.86 -5.22 -2.71
C SER A 149 2.61 -5.79 -1.51
N LEU A 150 2.21 -6.97 -1.07
CA LEU A 150 2.87 -7.73 -0.02
C LEU A 150 2.94 -9.19 -0.44
N SER A 151 4.03 -9.85 -0.08
CA SER A 151 4.20 -11.29 -0.24
C SER A 151 3.21 -12.07 0.62
N ASP A 152 2.94 -13.31 0.24
CA ASP A 152 2.10 -14.21 1.02
C ASP A 152 2.84 -14.64 2.30
N SER A 153 2.49 -13.99 3.39
CA SER A 153 3.02 -14.28 4.72
C SER A 153 1.93 -14.15 5.77
N PRO A 154 1.75 -15.17 6.61
CA PRO A 154 0.77 -15.12 7.71
C PRO A 154 0.99 -13.93 8.66
N ASP A 155 2.23 -13.51 8.86
CA ASP A 155 2.55 -12.38 9.74
C ASP A 155 2.22 -11.05 9.10
N LEU A 156 2.45 -10.89 7.79
CA LEU A 156 2.06 -9.67 7.05
C LEU A 156 0.54 -9.51 6.98
N GLY A 157 -0.19 -10.62 6.84
CA GLY A 157 -1.66 -10.59 6.83
C GLY A 157 -2.31 -10.15 8.14
N LEU A 158 -1.59 -10.20 9.26
CA LEU A 158 -2.10 -9.73 10.55
C LEU A 158 -2.09 -8.22 10.70
N THR A 159 -1.41 -7.49 9.84
CA THR A 159 -1.22 -6.04 9.98
C THR A 159 -1.86 -5.27 8.84
N VAL A 160 -2.25 -4.03 9.12
CA VAL A 160 -2.59 -3.06 8.09
C VAL A 160 -1.30 -2.31 7.74
N PRO A 161 -0.83 -2.34 6.49
CA PRO A 161 0.39 -1.64 6.10
C PRO A 161 0.27 -0.14 6.34
N GLY A 162 1.28 0.48 6.95
CA GLY A 162 1.24 1.92 7.26
C GLY A 162 1.02 2.82 6.05
N LYS A 163 1.55 2.44 4.88
CA LYS A 163 1.32 3.17 3.64
C LYS A 163 -0.16 3.16 3.19
N LEU A 164 -1.00 2.22 3.67
CA LEU A 164 -2.42 2.23 3.34
C LEU A 164 -3.11 3.49 3.86
N ALA A 165 -2.80 3.90 5.10
CA ALA A 165 -3.35 5.14 5.66
C ALA A 165 -2.96 6.36 4.83
N SER A 166 -1.67 6.51 4.44
CA SER A 166 -1.21 7.64 3.63
C SER A 166 -1.80 7.65 2.21
N TYR A 167 -1.99 6.48 1.61
CA TYR A 167 -2.59 6.35 0.29
C TYR A 167 -4.09 6.68 0.30
N MET A 168 -4.81 6.21 1.30
CA MET A 168 -6.21 6.55 1.48
C MET A 168 -6.38 8.03 1.82
N ALA A 169 -5.48 8.63 2.64
CA ALA A 169 -5.46 10.06 2.94
C ALA A 169 -5.29 10.91 1.68
N ALA A 170 -4.46 10.48 0.73
CA ALA A 170 -4.25 11.16 -0.55
C ALA A 170 -5.50 11.17 -1.44
N GLY A 171 -6.53 10.37 -1.14
CA GLY A 171 -7.78 10.35 -1.90
C GLY A 171 -7.65 9.79 -3.30
N LYS A 172 -6.77 8.81 -3.49
CA LYS A 172 -6.58 8.10 -4.76
C LYS A 172 -7.10 6.67 -4.69
N PRO A 173 -7.46 6.07 -5.82
CA PRO A 173 -7.76 4.64 -5.86
C PRO A 173 -6.56 3.83 -5.38
N VAL A 174 -6.81 2.79 -4.58
CA VAL A 174 -5.77 1.87 -4.13
C VAL A 174 -5.87 0.56 -4.91
N ILE A 175 -4.77 0.14 -5.51
CA ILE A 175 -4.57 -1.23 -6.01
C ILE A 175 -3.79 -1.99 -4.97
N ALA A 176 -4.35 -3.09 -4.49
CA ALA A 176 -3.74 -3.91 -3.46
C ALA A 176 -3.55 -5.35 -3.93
N SER A 177 -2.34 -5.90 -3.72
CA SER A 177 -2.04 -7.32 -3.85
C SER A 177 -1.50 -7.81 -2.51
N MET A 178 -2.36 -8.30 -1.63
CA MET A 178 -2.02 -8.71 -0.27
C MET A 178 -3.14 -9.54 0.34
N ASN A 179 -2.86 -10.20 1.47
CA ASN A 179 -3.83 -10.95 2.26
C ASN A 179 -4.14 -10.28 3.60
N GLY A 180 -5.20 -10.70 4.28
CA GLY A 180 -5.51 -10.36 5.66
C GLY A 180 -6.06 -8.95 5.87
N ALA A 181 -5.71 -8.32 7.01
CA ALA A 181 -6.34 -7.09 7.49
C ALA A 181 -6.26 -5.92 6.48
N GLY A 182 -5.15 -5.78 5.77
CA GLY A 182 -5.00 -4.75 4.74
C GLY A 182 -5.88 -4.99 3.51
N TYR A 183 -6.01 -6.24 3.07
CA TYR A 183 -6.91 -6.65 1.99
C TYR A 183 -8.37 -6.31 2.33
N GLU A 184 -8.81 -6.70 3.53
CA GLU A 184 -10.18 -6.42 3.98
C GLU A 184 -10.44 -4.91 4.08
N ALA A 185 -9.48 -4.12 4.60
CA ALA A 185 -9.63 -2.67 4.69
C ALA A 185 -9.82 -2.00 3.31
N VAL A 186 -9.11 -2.46 2.26
CA VAL A 186 -9.32 -1.95 0.90
C VAL A 186 -10.69 -2.32 0.37
N LYS A 187 -11.16 -3.54 0.61
CA LYS A 187 -12.51 -3.99 0.20
C LYS A 187 -13.61 -3.21 0.92
N GLU A 188 -13.52 -3.11 2.24
CA GLU A 188 -14.50 -2.39 3.08
C GLU A 188 -14.58 -0.91 2.70
N SER A 189 -13.45 -0.28 2.39
CA SER A 189 -13.44 1.12 1.97
C SER A 189 -14.20 1.36 0.67
N GLY A 190 -14.30 0.34 -0.20
CA GLY A 190 -14.77 0.52 -1.57
C GLY A 190 -13.93 1.54 -2.36
N GLY A 191 -12.73 1.88 -1.86
CA GLY A 191 -11.85 2.91 -2.41
C GLY A 191 -10.75 2.37 -3.32
N GLY A 192 -10.82 1.10 -3.71
CA GLY A 192 -9.82 0.47 -4.55
C GLY A 192 -10.20 -0.92 -5.00
N LEU A 193 -9.23 -1.61 -5.61
CA LEU A 193 -9.36 -3.00 -6.03
C LEU A 193 -8.30 -3.83 -5.32
N ALA A 194 -8.68 -4.99 -4.79
CA ALA A 194 -7.79 -5.87 -4.06
C ALA A 194 -7.73 -7.26 -4.70
N SER A 195 -6.55 -7.83 -4.77
CA SER A 195 -6.28 -9.22 -5.16
C SER A 195 -5.53 -9.95 -4.04
N PRO A 196 -5.60 -11.29 -3.99
CA PRO A 196 -4.77 -12.05 -3.07
C PRO A 196 -3.29 -11.76 -3.28
N ALA A 197 -2.50 -11.95 -2.22
CA ALA A 197 -1.04 -11.83 -2.30
C ALA A 197 -0.48 -12.81 -3.34
N CYS A 198 0.49 -12.37 -4.11
CA CYS A 198 1.20 -13.17 -5.12
C CYS A 198 0.31 -13.73 -6.24
N ASP A 199 -0.92 -13.24 -6.41
CA ASP A 199 -1.80 -13.59 -7.53
C ASP A 199 -1.62 -12.58 -8.68
N GLN A 200 -0.63 -12.86 -9.56
CA GLN A 200 -0.31 -12.02 -10.72
C GLN A 200 -1.50 -11.83 -11.65
N ALA A 201 -2.25 -12.91 -11.92
CA ALA A 201 -3.39 -12.85 -12.84
C ALA A 201 -4.50 -11.97 -12.30
N ALA A 202 -4.86 -12.09 -11.02
CA ALA A 202 -5.86 -11.24 -10.38
C ALA A 202 -5.39 -9.79 -10.30
N LEU A 203 -4.11 -9.52 -10.02
CA LEU A 203 -3.54 -8.17 -10.05
C LEU A 203 -3.63 -7.57 -11.46
N THR A 204 -3.24 -8.32 -12.50
CA THR A 204 -3.35 -7.89 -13.92
C THR A 204 -4.79 -7.51 -14.28
N GLN A 205 -5.78 -8.33 -13.88
CA GLN A 205 -7.18 -8.01 -14.12
C GLN A 205 -7.63 -6.74 -13.41
N ASN A 206 -7.21 -6.51 -12.17
CA ASN A 206 -7.50 -5.29 -11.43
C ASN A 206 -6.86 -4.05 -12.08
N LEU A 207 -5.63 -4.17 -12.57
CA LEU A 207 -4.94 -3.10 -13.30
C LEU A 207 -5.71 -2.74 -14.58
N LEU A 208 -6.12 -3.73 -15.37
CA LEU A 208 -6.91 -3.53 -16.58
C LEU A 208 -8.28 -2.90 -16.28
N ALA A 209 -8.97 -3.38 -15.23
CA ALA A 209 -10.25 -2.83 -14.82
C ALA A 209 -10.14 -1.36 -14.45
N LEU A 210 -9.13 -0.98 -13.67
CA LEU A 210 -8.93 0.40 -13.27
C LEU A 210 -8.45 1.29 -14.44
N TYR A 211 -7.57 0.78 -15.30
CA TYR A 211 -7.11 1.48 -16.49
C TYR A 211 -8.26 1.85 -17.43
N ARG A 212 -9.19 0.91 -17.65
CA ARG A 212 -10.38 1.09 -18.51
C ARG A 212 -11.49 1.89 -17.84
N MET A 213 -11.42 2.08 -16.53
CA MET A 213 -12.45 2.79 -15.77
C MET A 213 -12.48 4.29 -16.14
N PRO A 214 -13.66 4.90 -16.33
CA PRO A 214 -13.78 6.33 -16.53
C PRO A 214 -13.14 7.15 -15.40
N ALA A 215 -12.58 8.31 -15.74
CA ALA A 215 -11.90 9.16 -14.75
C ALA A 215 -12.80 9.56 -13.57
N ALA A 216 -14.08 9.79 -13.82
CA ALA A 216 -15.07 10.10 -12.78
C ALA A 216 -15.24 8.95 -11.78
N ASP A 217 -15.27 7.70 -12.27
CA ASP A 217 -15.42 6.51 -11.42
C ASP A 217 -14.14 6.27 -10.60
N ARG A 218 -12.94 6.49 -11.18
CA ARG A 218 -11.68 6.47 -10.44
C ARG A 218 -11.65 7.54 -9.34
N ALA A 219 -12.12 8.75 -9.64
CA ALA A 219 -12.24 9.81 -8.65
C ALA A 219 -13.21 9.42 -7.51
N ALA A 220 -14.30 8.74 -7.83
CA ALA A 220 -15.23 8.22 -6.82
C ALA A 220 -14.60 7.14 -5.94
N LEU A 221 -13.75 6.25 -6.49
CA LEU A 221 -12.94 5.32 -5.69
C LEU A 221 -12.03 6.10 -4.72
N GLY A 222 -11.30 7.09 -5.22
CA GLY A 222 -10.42 7.92 -4.40
C GLY A 222 -11.17 8.65 -3.27
N ALA A 223 -12.36 9.17 -3.54
CA ALA A 223 -13.19 9.82 -2.53
C ALA A 223 -13.60 8.83 -1.41
N ARG A 224 -13.96 7.59 -1.76
CA ARG A 224 -14.25 6.53 -0.78
C ARG A 224 -13.02 6.14 0.05
N SER A 225 -11.85 6.02 -0.59
CA SER A 225 -10.57 5.84 0.12
C SER A 225 -10.38 6.92 1.19
N LYS A 226 -10.55 8.18 0.82
CA LYS A 226 -10.38 9.31 1.74
C LYS A 226 -11.40 9.30 2.87
N ALA A 227 -12.66 9.04 2.57
CA ALA A 227 -13.70 8.92 3.60
C ALA A 227 -13.40 7.80 4.61
N TYR A 228 -12.89 6.65 4.14
CA TYR A 228 -12.47 5.56 5.01
C TYR A 228 -11.29 5.95 5.91
N TYR A 229 -10.27 6.65 5.34
CA TYR A 229 -9.18 7.21 6.12
C TYR A 229 -9.67 8.14 7.23
N GLU A 230 -10.57 9.05 6.90
CA GLU A 230 -11.12 10.02 7.86
C GLU A 230 -11.88 9.33 9.01
N ALA A 231 -12.57 8.23 8.72
CA ALA A 231 -13.31 7.47 9.72
C ALA A 231 -12.43 6.56 10.59
N HIS A 232 -11.34 6.00 10.02
CA HIS A 232 -10.63 4.89 10.66
C HIS A 232 -9.17 5.15 10.99
N TYR A 233 -8.49 6.09 10.29
CA TYR A 233 -7.02 6.25 10.36
C TYR A 233 -6.57 7.66 10.72
N ARG A 234 -7.48 8.60 11.00
CA ARG A 234 -7.10 9.95 11.44
C ARG A 234 -6.37 9.87 12.78
N ARG A 235 -5.17 10.48 12.83
CA ARG A 235 -4.33 10.53 14.02
C ARG A 235 -5.07 11.00 15.26
N ALA A 236 -5.79 12.12 15.16
CA ALA A 236 -6.53 12.68 16.29
C ALA A 236 -7.59 11.72 16.85
N GLU A 237 -8.24 10.95 15.98
CA GLU A 237 -9.26 9.98 16.38
C GLU A 237 -8.67 8.73 17.04
N LEU A 238 -7.55 8.24 16.47
CA LEU A 238 -6.85 7.08 17.02
C LEU A 238 -6.21 7.38 18.39
N LEU A 239 -5.65 8.57 18.58
CA LEU A 239 -5.05 8.98 19.84
C LEU A 239 -6.07 9.17 20.97
N ARG A 240 -7.36 9.45 20.65
CA ARG A 240 -8.42 9.50 21.67
C ARG A 240 -8.83 8.12 22.20
N ARG A 241 -8.46 7.05 21.50
CA ARG A 241 -8.73 5.66 21.93
C ARG A 241 -7.65 5.09 22.85
N LEU A 242 -6.55 5.81 23.08
CA LEU A 242 -5.48 5.49 24.03
C LEU A 242 -5.87 5.90 25.46
#